data_43d8e376bb5725768be5279f676f8067
#
_entry.id   43d8e376bb5725768be5279f676f8067
#
_cell.length_a   1.000
_cell.length_b   1.000
_cell.length_c   1.000
_cell.angle_alpha   90.00
_cell.angle_beta   90.00
_cell.angle_gamma   90.00
#
_symmetry.space_group_name_H-M   'P 1'
#
loop_
_entity.id
_entity.type
_entity.pdbx_description
1 polymer ?
#
loop_
_entity_poly.entity_id
_entity_poly.type
_entity_poly.pdbx_seq_one_letter_code
_entity_poly.pdbx_strand_id
1 'polypeptide(L)'
;MDTKTKEFYESLKEKLEFERSWPNEYLFKFIVPADEQKIAQIERAFDGMNPVINFRNSSKGTFTSVSIKVHMASAQAIVDKYIELSTIEGLLSL
;
A
#
# COMPACT_ATOMS: atom_id res chain seq x y z
N MET A 1 -17.11 7.03 1.88
CA MET A 1 -16.77 5.72 1.31
C MET A 1 -18.08 4.97 1.03
N ASP A 2 -18.25 4.43 -0.16
CA ASP A 2 -19.48 3.72 -0.47
C ASP A 2 -19.50 2.32 0.18
N THR A 3 -20.68 1.68 0.15
CA THR A 3 -20.91 0.41 0.83
C THR A 3 -20.02 -0.70 0.28
N LYS A 4 -19.83 -0.77 -1.03
CA LYS A 4 -18.98 -1.80 -1.66
C LYS A 4 -17.51 -1.64 -1.29
N THR A 5 -17.02 -0.42 -1.29
CA THR A 5 -15.63 -0.12 -0.91
C THR A 5 -15.40 -0.43 0.57
N LYS A 6 -16.37 -0.07 1.41
CA LYS A 6 -16.33 -0.36 2.84
C LYS A 6 -16.28 -1.87 3.09
N GLU A 7 -17.15 -2.62 2.42
CA GLU A 7 -17.18 -4.08 2.53
C GLU A 7 -15.87 -4.72 2.06
N PHE A 8 -15.28 -4.19 1.00
CA PHE A 8 -13.99 -4.65 0.49
C PHE A 8 -12.90 -4.53 1.58
N TYR A 9 -12.80 -3.36 2.22
CA TYR A 9 -11.80 -3.14 3.25
C TYR A 9 -12.07 -3.95 4.52
N GLU A 10 -13.33 -4.14 4.88
CA GLU A 10 -13.70 -5.00 6.03
C GLU A 10 -13.29 -6.46 5.75
N SER A 11 -13.54 -6.95 4.54
CA SER A 11 -13.14 -8.30 4.14
C SER A 11 -11.63 -8.46 4.13
N LEU A 12 -10.91 -7.46 3.65
CA LEU A 12 -9.45 -7.46 3.65
C LEU A 12 -8.90 -7.54 5.08
N LYS A 13 -9.48 -6.75 5.99
CA LYS A 13 -9.09 -6.76 7.40
C LYS A 13 -9.28 -8.14 8.01
N GLU A 14 -10.45 -8.74 7.81
CA GLU A 14 -10.76 -10.08 8.33
C GLU A 14 -9.78 -11.12 7.80
N LYS A 15 -9.47 -11.07 6.51
CA LYS A 15 -8.53 -11.97 5.87
C LYS A 15 -7.13 -11.84 6.49
N LEU A 16 -6.66 -10.61 6.68
CA LEU A 16 -5.36 -10.34 7.28
C LEU A 16 -5.28 -10.83 8.71
N GLU A 17 -6.36 -10.64 9.49
CA GLU A 17 -6.45 -11.11 10.87
C GLU A 17 -6.45 -12.63 10.95
N PHE A 18 -7.08 -13.29 9.98
CA PHE A 18 -7.13 -14.74 9.92
C PHE A 18 -5.80 -15.35 9.51
N GLU A 19 -5.11 -14.76 8.53
CA GLU A 19 -3.89 -15.34 7.95
C GLU A 19 -2.66 -15.18 8.83
N ARG A 20 -2.60 -14.14 9.64
CA ARG A 20 -1.40 -13.81 10.44
C ARG A 20 -1.77 -13.17 11.78
N SER A 21 -0.83 -13.28 12.71
CA SER A 21 -0.88 -12.52 13.96
C SER A 21 -0.20 -11.16 13.75
N TRP A 22 -0.65 -10.14 14.47
CA TRP A 22 -0.08 -8.80 14.42
C TRP A 22 0.40 -8.37 15.80
N PRO A 23 1.46 -7.53 15.92
CA PRO A 23 2.22 -6.89 14.83
C PRO A 23 3.07 -7.88 14.02
N ASN A 24 3.31 -7.56 12.78
CA ASN A 24 4.08 -8.40 11.86
C ASN A 24 4.57 -7.58 10.67
N GLU A 25 5.50 -8.13 9.95
CA GLU A 25 5.98 -7.55 8.72
C GLU A 25 4.97 -7.75 7.60
N TYR A 26 4.82 -6.74 6.73
CA TYR A 26 3.91 -6.81 5.60
C TYR A 26 4.57 -6.24 4.35
N LEU A 27 4.26 -6.81 3.20
CA LEU A 27 4.76 -6.34 1.91
C LEU A 27 3.63 -5.70 1.11
N PHE A 28 3.70 -4.39 0.95
CA PHE A 28 2.81 -3.66 0.04
C PHE A 28 3.40 -3.67 -1.35
N LYS A 29 2.56 -3.85 -2.36
CA LYS A 29 2.97 -3.75 -3.77
C LYS A 29 2.00 -2.84 -4.50
N PHE A 30 2.54 -1.83 -5.14
CA PHE A 30 1.75 -0.86 -5.90
C PHE A 30 2.34 -0.70 -7.29
N ILE A 31 1.46 -0.37 -8.25
CA ILE A 31 1.86 0.13 -9.56
C ILE A 31 1.30 1.53 -9.65
N VAL A 32 2.14 2.48 -10.01
CA VAL A 32 1.79 3.91 -10.05
C VAL A 32 2.35 4.50 -11.34
N PRO A 33 1.67 5.52 -11.94
CA PRO A 33 2.28 6.24 -13.05
C PRO A 33 3.65 6.78 -12.66
N ALA A 34 4.58 6.80 -13.61
CA ALA A 34 5.97 7.24 -13.38
C ALA A 34 6.03 8.75 -13.18
N ASP A 35 5.55 9.20 -12.03
CA ASP A 35 5.42 10.60 -11.62
C ASP A 35 6.12 10.76 -10.27
N GLU A 36 7.15 11.58 -10.24
CA GLU A 36 7.96 11.78 -9.04
C GLU A 36 7.15 12.24 -7.83
N GLN A 37 6.12 13.05 -8.05
CA GLN A 37 5.27 13.53 -6.96
C GLN A 37 4.44 12.41 -6.36
N LYS A 38 3.91 11.51 -7.20
CA LYS A 38 3.14 10.35 -6.74
C LYS A 38 4.01 9.38 -5.98
N ILE A 39 5.21 9.13 -6.48
CA ILE A 39 6.19 8.26 -5.81
C ILE A 39 6.57 8.87 -4.45
N ALA A 40 6.80 10.18 -4.39
CA ALA A 40 7.10 10.87 -3.15
C ALA A 40 5.95 10.79 -2.15
N GLN A 41 4.69 10.83 -2.61
CA GLN A 41 3.53 10.66 -1.75
C GLN A 41 3.50 9.27 -1.11
N ILE A 42 3.84 8.24 -1.89
CA ILE A 42 3.92 6.87 -1.37
C ILE A 42 5.01 6.79 -0.29
N GLU A 43 6.19 7.35 -0.57
CA GLU A 43 7.29 7.34 0.39
C GLU A 43 6.92 8.05 1.69
N ARG A 44 6.29 9.22 1.59
CA ARG A 44 5.86 9.99 2.77
C ARG A 44 4.84 9.26 3.63
N ALA A 45 3.99 8.45 3.02
CA ALA A 45 3.00 7.68 3.75
C ALA A 45 3.63 6.69 4.75
N PHE A 46 4.88 6.34 4.54
CA PHE A 46 5.60 5.40 5.39
C PHE A 46 6.74 6.05 6.19
N ASP A 47 6.78 7.39 6.24
CA ASP A 47 7.80 8.11 7.01
C ASP A 47 7.78 7.68 8.48
N GLY A 48 8.98 7.48 9.03
CA GLY A 48 9.13 7.10 10.43
C GLY A 48 8.88 5.63 10.74
N MET A 49 8.53 4.83 9.72
CA MET A 49 8.20 3.42 9.90
C MET A 49 9.35 2.47 9.54
N ASN A 50 10.49 3.00 9.12
CA ASN A 50 11.65 2.22 8.67
C ASN A 50 11.32 1.25 7.54
N PRO A 51 10.65 1.70 6.46
CA PRO A 51 10.30 0.81 5.36
C PRO A 51 11.52 0.44 4.52
N VAL A 52 11.49 -0.77 3.94
CA VAL A 52 12.42 -1.13 2.87
C VAL A 52 11.64 -0.96 1.57
N ILE A 53 12.02 0.03 0.78
CA ILE A 53 11.31 0.40 -0.44
C ILE A 53 12.16 0.06 -1.66
N ASN A 54 11.58 -0.66 -2.61
CA ASN A 54 12.21 -0.98 -3.88
C ASN A 54 11.34 -0.45 -5.02
N PHE A 55 11.99 0.11 -6.03
CA PHE A 55 11.34 0.66 -7.21
C PHE A 55 11.79 -0.09 -8.45
N ARG A 56 10.87 -0.26 -9.40
CA ARG A 56 11.18 -0.84 -10.69
C ARG A 56 10.34 -0.15 -11.75
N ASN A 57 11.01 0.47 -12.72
CA ASN A 57 10.33 1.11 -13.84
C ASN A 57 9.89 0.05 -14.86
N SER A 58 8.74 0.28 -15.49
CA SER A 58 8.31 -0.55 -16.61
C SER A 58 9.25 -0.34 -17.79
N SER A 59 9.26 -1.29 -18.74
CA SER A 59 10.14 -1.23 -19.92
C SER A 59 9.94 0.04 -20.74
N LYS A 60 8.72 0.59 -20.76
CA LYS A 60 8.41 1.83 -21.48
C LYS A 60 8.53 3.08 -20.62
N GLY A 61 8.86 2.94 -19.34
CA GLY A 61 8.98 4.07 -18.42
C GLY A 61 7.66 4.75 -18.06
N THR A 62 6.52 4.14 -18.38
CA THR A 62 5.18 4.72 -18.14
C THR A 62 4.73 4.50 -16.70
N PHE A 63 5.12 3.40 -16.10
CA PHE A 63 4.72 3.03 -14.74
C PHE A 63 5.93 2.65 -13.90
N THR A 64 5.76 2.79 -12.60
CA THR A 64 6.75 2.36 -11.61
C THR A 64 6.08 1.36 -10.67
N SER A 65 6.71 0.21 -10.47
CA SER A 65 6.31 -0.74 -9.43
C SER A 65 7.02 -0.35 -8.14
N VAL A 66 6.28 -0.31 -7.04
CA VAL A 66 6.81 0.06 -5.73
C VAL A 66 6.51 -1.07 -4.76
N SER A 67 7.55 -1.66 -4.18
CA SER A 67 7.42 -2.69 -3.15
C SER A 67 7.88 -2.12 -1.83
N ILE A 68 7.06 -2.23 -0.79
CA ILE A 68 7.34 -1.66 0.53
C ILE A 68 7.19 -2.74 1.58
N LYS A 69 8.31 -3.14 2.15
CA LYS A 69 8.36 -4.10 3.24
C LYS A 69 8.49 -3.32 4.53
N VAL A 70 7.52 -3.47 5.43
CA VAL A 70 7.44 -2.65 6.62
C VAL A 70 6.73 -3.40 7.74
N HIS A 71 7.15 -3.11 8.98
CA HIS A 71 6.51 -3.66 10.17
C HIS A 71 5.19 -2.93 10.44
N MET A 72 4.09 -3.68 10.51
CA MET A 72 2.75 -3.12 10.71
C MET A 72 2.18 -3.58 12.04
N ALA A 73 1.55 -2.66 12.75
CA ALA A 73 1.03 -2.91 14.09
C ALA A 73 -0.20 -3.81 14.11
N SER A 74 -1.02 -3.76 13.07
CA SER A 74 -2.29 -4.48 13.04
C SER A 74 -2.82 -4.59 11.61
N ALA A 75 -3.80 -5.46 11.41
CA ALA A 75 -4.54 -5.54 10.15
C ALA A 75 -5.22 -4.21 9.83
N GLN A 76 -5.78 -3.54 10.85
CA GLN A 76 -6.42 -2.23 10.66
C GLN A 76 -5.40 -1.18 10.14
N ALA A 77 -4.19 -1.19 10.67
CA ALA A 77 -3.14 -0.26 10.22
C ALA A 77 -2.81 -0.48 8.73
N ILE A 78 -2.83 -1.72 8.27
CA ILE A 78 -2.62 -2.05 6.85
C ILE A 78 -3.76 -1.50 6.01
N VAL A 79 -5.00 -1.74 6.42
CA VAL A 79 -6.19 -1.23 5.71
C VAL A 79 -6.15 0.30 5.65
N ASP A 80 -5.79 0.95 6.75
CA ASP A 80 -5.69 2.42 6.79
C ASP A 80 -4.67 2.95 5.77
N LYS A 81 -3.55 2.25 5.60
CA LYS A 81 -2.55 2.60 4.57
C LYS A 81 -3.11 2.47 3.17
N TYR A 82 -3.82 1.40 2.88
CA TYR A 82 -4.47 1.24 1.57
C TYR A 82 -5.46 2.37 1.29
N ILE A 83 -6.24 2.74 2.30
CA ILE A 83 -7.21 3.84 2.17
C ILE A 83 -6.48 5.17 1.92
N GLU A 84 -5.44 5.44 2.70
CA GLU A 84 -4.62 6.64 2.55
C GLU A 84 -4.05 6.76 1.14
N LEU A 85 -3.49 5.68 0.62
CA LEU A 85 -2.85 5.66 -0.69
C LEU A 85 -3.83 5.60 -1.85
N SER A 86 -5.09 5.20 -1.61
CA SER A 86 -6.12 5.11 -2.65
C SER A 86 -6.47 6.47 -3.25
N THR A 87 -6.10 7.56 -2.61
CA THR A 87 -6.32 8.92 -3.12
C THR A 87 -5.34 9.30 -4.22
N ILE A 88 -4.26 8.52 -4.42
CA ILE A 88 -3.28 8.78 -5.48
C ILE A 88 -3.86 8.31 -6.80
N GLU A 89 -4.04 9.25 -7.74
CA GLU A 89 -4.64 8.93 -9.03
C GLU A 89 -3.75 7.99 -9.84
N GLY A 90 -4.37 6.92 -10.36
CA GLY A 90 -3.69 5.93 -11.19
C GLY A 90 -2.93 4.86 -10.41
N LEU A 91 -2.96 4.90 -9.08
CA LEU A 91 -2.31 3.88 -8.26
C LEU A 91 -3.15 2.60 -8.26
N LEU A 92 -2.48 1.47 -8.48
CA LEU A 92 -3.07 0.13 -8.38
C LEU A 92 -2.37 -0.65 -7.27
N SER A 93 -3.15 -1.30 -6.43
CA SER A 93 -2.63 -2.20 -5.40
C SER A 93 -2.61 -3.64 -5.92
N LEU A 94 -1.56 -4.35 -5.64
CA LEU A 94 -1.42 -5.77 -6.04
C LEU A 94 -1.57 -6.70 -4.85
#